data_b7955a566fce6b82fc60761f03b5a852
#
_entry.id   b7955a566fce6b82fc60761f03b5a852
#
_cell.length_a   1.000
_cell.length_b   1.000
_cell.length_c   1.000
_cell.angle_alpha   90.00
_cell.angle_beta   90.00
_cell.angle_gamma   90.00
#
_symmetry.space_group_name_H-M   'P 1'
#
loop_
_entity.id
_entity.type
_entity.pdbx_description
1 polymer ?
#
loop_
_entity_poly.entity_id
_entity_poly.type
_entity_poly.pdbx_seq_one_letter_code
_entity_poly.pdbx_strand_id
1 'polypeptide(L)'
;MLDIYDPAQPDADSLRQRASEAEAAALSVDGITNSDGGNAGHGVVDVLIATSNGFSAGYQRSSHGVSAVVIAEKDGQMERDYDYSSAVFETDLDAADAVGKNAAKRTLERLGASKAKTGKFPVIYDRRVAASLVSTLAGAINGASVARGTSFLKDQLGKK
;
A
#
# COMPACT_ATOMS: atom_id res chain seq x y z
N MET A 1 -9.64 15.83 -18.97
CA MET A 1 -10.06 14.45 -18.66
C MET A 1 -8.94 13.85 -17.81
N LEU A 2 -9.24 13.12 -16.75
CA LEU A 2 -8.21 12.44 -15.96
C LEU A 2 -7.74 11.21 -16.73
N ASP A 3 -6.44 11.03 -16.82
CA ASP A 3 -5.81 9.87 -17.43
C ASP A 3 -5.65 8.77 -16.35
N ILE A 4 -6.67 7.95 -16.22
CA ILE A 4 -6.81 6.95 -15.14
C ILE A 4 -7.14 5.54 -15.65
N TYR A 5 -6.99 5.32 -16.97
CA TYR A 5 -7.29 4.03 -17.58
C TYR A 5 -6.16 3.59 -18.52
N ASP A 6 -5.61 2.43 -18.23
CA ASP A 6 -4.65 1.71 -19.06
C ASP A 6 -5.38 0.60 -19.83
N PRO A 7 -5.31 0.57 -21.18
CA PRO A 7 -5.89 -0.51 -21.96
C PRO A 7 -5.11 -1.83 -21.87
N ALA A 8 -3.94 -1.85 -21.25
CA ALA A 8 -3.15 -3.07 -21.07
C ALA A 8 -3.91 -4.09 -20.20
N GLN A 9 -3.98 -5.32 -20.68
CA GLN A 9 -4.65 -6.43 -20.00
C GLN A 9 -3.66 -7.60 -19.90
N PRO A 10 -2.77 -7.60 -18.88
CA PRO A 10 -1.84 -8.70 -18.69
C PRO A 10 -2.60 -10.01 -18.45
N ASP A 11 -2.17 -11.08 -19.08
CA ASP A 11 -2.74 -12.40 -18.88
C ASP A 11 -2.29 -13.02 -17.54
N ALA A 12 -2.91 -14.13 -17.18
CA ALA A 12 -2.64 -14.82 -15.93
C ALA A 12 -1.19 -15.32 -15.81
N ASP A 13 -0.56 -15.66 -16.93
CA ASP A 13 0.83 -16.15 -16.92
C ASP A 13 1.81 -15.00 -16.69
N SER A 14 1.60 -13.86 -17.30
CA SER A 14 2.37 -12.63 -17.06
C SER A 14 2.26 -12.18 -15.59
N LEU A 15 1.07 -12.21 -15.01
CA LEU A 15 0.85 -11.88 -13.59
C LEU A 15 1.55 -12.89 -12.68
N ARG A 16 1.44 -14.18 -12.98
CA ARG A 16 2.12 -15.23 -12.22
C ARG A 16 3.64 -15.09 -12.29
N GLN A 17 4.19 -14.80 -13.47
CA GLN A 17 5.61 -14.58 -13.65
C GLN A 17 6.09 -13.39 -12.82
N ARG A 18 5.39 -12.26 -12.86
CA ARG A 18 5.71 -11.06 -12.08
C ARG A 18 5.69 -11.33 -10.56
N ALA A 19 4.69 -12.05 -10.07
CA ALA A 19 4.59 -12.43 -8.67
C ALA A 19 5.76 -13.33 -8.25
N SER A 20 6.08 -14.36 -9.07
CA SER A 20 7.19 -15.27 -8.81
C SER A 20 8.56 -14.58 -8.87
N GLU A 21 8.73 -13.62 -9.78
CA GLU A 21 9.96 -12.82 -9.87
C GLU A 21 10.19 -11.99 -8.61
N ALA A 22 9.14 -11.31 -8.10
CA ALA A 22 9.24 -10.55 -6.87
C ALA A 22 9.59 -11.44 -5.67
N GLU A 23 8.94 -12.59 -5.55
CA GLU A 23 9.20 -13.55 -4.48
C GLU A 23 10.62 -14.13 -4.56
N ALA A 24 11.04 -14.59 -5.74
CA ALA A 24 12.36 -15.15 -5.96
C ALA A 24 13.47 -14.13 -5.67
N ALA A 25 13.29 -12.88 -6.09
CA ALA A 25 14.22 -11.81 -5.80
C ALA A 25 14.35 -11.54 -4.30
N ALA A 26 13.25 -11.59 -3.56
CA ALA A 26 13.28 -11.43 -2.11
C ALA A 26 13.97 -12.60 -1.41
N LEU A 27 13.66 -13.83 -1.81
CA LEU A 27 14.28 -15.07 -1.26
C LEU A 27 15.76 -15.19 -1.60
N SER A 28 16.25 -14.52 -2.65
CA SER A 28 17.68 -14.51 -3.00
C SER A 28 18.55 -13.68 -2.06
N VAL A 29 17.95 -12.88 -1.17
CA VAL A 29 18.68 -12.02 -0.24
C VAL A 29 19.09 -12.79 1.01
N ASP A 30 20.39 -12.78 1.32
CA ASP A 30 20.92 -13.43 2.51
C ASP A 30 20.22 -12.96 3.79
N GLY A 31 19.83 -13.91 4.64
CA GLY A 31 19.13 -13.65 5.89
C GLY A 31 17.61 -13.73 5.79
N ILE A 32 17.04 -13.82 4.59
CA ILE A 32 15.62 -14.16 4.40
C ILE A 32 15.48 -15.68 4.51
N THR A 33 14.59 -16.12 5.38
CA THR A 33 14.42 -17.55 5.72
C THR A 33 13.16 -18.16 5.09
N ASN A 34 12.16 -17.33 4.78
CA ASN A 34 10.90 -17.83 4.20
C ASN A 34 10.17 -16.71 3.45
N SER A 35 9.15 -17.07 2.69
CA SER A 35 8.22 -16.17 2.01
C SER A 35 6.78 -16.45 2.45
N ASP A 36 6.00 -15.40 2.55
CA ASP A 36 4.53 -15.44 2.69
C ASP A 36 3.84 -15.22 1.32
N GLY A 37 4.64 -15.12 0.27
CA GLY A 37 4.26 -15.09 -1.13
C GLY A 37 4.52 -13.79 -1.85
N GLY A 38 4.64 -13.92 -3.18
CA GLY A 38 4.53 -12.84 -4.14
C GLY A 38 3.10 -12.71 -4.65
N ASN A 39 2.68 -11.51 -4.97
CA ASN A 39 1.38 -11.25 -5.58
C ASN A 39 1.51 -10.25 -6.73
N ALA A 40 0.77 -10.48 -7.81
CA ALA A 40 0.59 -9.50 -8.86
C ALA A 40 -0.88 -9.50 -9.31
N GLY A 41 -1.40 -8.32 -9.61
CA GLY A 41 -2.79 -8.17 -9.98
C GLY A 41 -3.03 -7.03 -10.96
N HIS A 42 -4.12 -7.18 -11.70
CA HIS A 42 -4.68 -6.17 -12.58
C HIS A 42 -6.18 -6.10 -12.36
N GLY A 43 -6.74 -4.91 -12.42
CA GLY A 43 -8.18 -4.70 -12.34
C GLY A 43 -8.63 -3.50 -13.15
N VAL A 44 -9.84 -3.62 -13.72
CA VAL A 44 -10.55 -2.51 -14.37
C VAL A 44 -11.89 -2.34 -13.69
N VAL A 45 -12.24 -1.10 -13.41
CA VAL A 45 -13.54 -0.72 -12.84
C VAL A 45 -14.23 0.25 -13.78
N ASP A 46 -15.46 -0.10 -14.17
CA ASP A 46 -16.38 0.78 -14.86
C ASP A 46 -17.29 1.45 -13.83
N VAL A 47 -17.30 2.77 -13.82
CA VAL A 47 -18.15 3.56 -12.93
C VAL A 47 -19.20 4.30 -13.76
N LEU A 48 -20.46 4.13 -13.41
CA LEU A 48 -21.58 4.89 -13.95
C LEU A 48 -22.29 5.61 -12.80
N ILE A 49 -22.48 6.91 -12.94
CA ILE A 49 -23.26 7.74 -12.02
C ILE A 49 -24.49 8.23 -12.77
N ALA A 50 -25.68 7.91 -12.26
CA ALA A 50 -26.95 8.42 -12.75
C ALA A 50 -27.75 9.01 -11.58
N THR A 51 -28.41 10.14 -11.82
CA THR A 51 -29.19 10.87 -10.81
C THR A 51 -30.60 11.15 -11.30
N SER A 52 -31.55 11.33 -10.38
CA SER A 52 -32.96 11.58 -10.69
C SER A 52 -33.23 12.87 -11.44
N ASN A 53 -32.30 13.83 -11.46
CA ASN A 53 -32.37 15.06 -12.24
C ASN A 53 -31.89 14.90 -13.69
N GLY A 54 -31.66 13.68 -14.16
CA GLY A 54 -31.28 13.36 -15.54
C GLY A 54 -29.78 13.40 -15.83
N PHE A 55 -28.91 13.66 -14.85
CA PHE A 55 -27.48 13.52 -15.05
C PHE A 55 -27.07 12.06 -15.19
N SER A 56 -26.24 11.75 -16.19
CA SER A 56 -25.62 10.45 -16.36
C SER A 56 -24.21 10.61 -16.92
N ALA A 57 -23.21 10.09 -16.24
CA ALA A 57 -21.83 10.08 -16.70
C ALA A 57 -21.08 8.85 -16.16
N GLY A 58 -20.09 8.40 -16.90
CA GLY A 58 -19.26 7.26 -16.49
C GLY A 58 -17.78 7.47 -16.83
N TYR A 59 -16.96 6.64 -16.22
CA TYR A 59 -15.53 6.54 -16.52
C TYR A 59 -15.01 5.14 -16.21
N GLN A 60 -13.90 4.80 -16.83
CA GLN A 60 -13.13 3.59 -16.52
C GLN A 60 -11.90 3.95 -15.69
N ARG A 61 -11.50 3.05 -14.84
CA ARG A 61 -10.25 3.14 -14.08
C ARG A 61 -9.59 1.78 -14.03
N SER A 62 -8.29 1.75 -14.32
CA SER A 62 -7.45 0.57 -14.16
C SER A 62 -6.58 0.66 -12.91
N SER A 63 -6.09 -0.48 -12.50
CA SER A 63 -5.07 -0.62 -11.46
C SER A 63 -4.19 -1.82 -11.75
N HIS A 64 -2.89 -1.65 -11.60
CA HIS A 64 -1.89 -2.71 -11.64
C HIS A 64 -1.16 -2.74 -10.31
N GLY A 65 -0.68 -3.91 -9.91
CA GLY A 65 0.05 -4.04 -8.66
C GLY A 65 0.99 -5.24 -8.65
N VAL A 66 2.05 -5.13 -7.86
CA VAL A 66 2.97 -6.21 -7.53
C VAL A 66 3.41 -6.05 -6.08
N SER A 67 3.55 -7.13 -5.35
CA SER A 67 4.02 -7.11 -3.97
C SER A 67 4.76 -8.40 -3.61
N ALA A 68 5.61 -8.32 -2.59
CA ALA A 68 6.22 -9.49 -1.96
C ALA A 68 6.20 -9.33 -0.44
N VAL A 69 6.00 -10.41 0.27
CA VAL A 69 6.02 -10.48 1.74
C VAL A 69 6.97 -11.58 2.15
N VAL A 70 7.95 -11.26 2.98
CA VAL A 70 8.99 -12.21 3.38
C VAL A 70 9.25 -12.19 4.87
N ILE A 71 9.91 -13.25 5.32
CA ILE A 71 10.20 -13.53 6.72
C ILE A 71 11.72 -13.71 6.88
N ALA A 72 12.25 -13.13 7.93
CA ALA A 72 13.60 -13.37 8.40
C ALA A 72 13.58 -13.85 9.85
N GLU A 73 14.48 -14.77 10.18
CA GLU A 73 14.62 -15.29 11.54
C GLU A 73 16.08 -15.19 11.99
N LYS A 74 16.29 -14.70 13.20
CA LYS A 74 17.60 -14.63 13.83
C LYS A 74 17.46 -14.79 15.34
N ASP A 75 18.26 -15.67 15.94
CA ASP A 75 18.30 -15.92 17.39
C ASP A 75 16.92 -16.19 18.01
N GLY A 76 16.05 -16.91 17.30
CA GLY A 76 14.69 -17.22 17.70
C GLY A 76 13.69 -16.06 17.59
N GLN A 77 14.11 -14.93 17.04
CA GLN A 77 13.22 -13.81 16.71
C GLN A 77 12.87 -13.86 15.23
N MET A 78 11.59 -13.81 14.96
CA MET A 78 11.03 -13.79 13.60
C MET A 78 10.47 -12.39 13.30
N GLU A 79 10.87 -11.84 12.16
CA GLU A 79 10.34 -10.59 11.63
C GLU A 79 9.77 -10.78 10.24
N ARG A 80 8.74 -10.01 9.92
CA ARG A 80 8.04 -10.04 8.64
C ARG A 80 7.81 -8.61 8.18
N ASP A 81 8.12 -8.35 6.91
CA ASP A 81 7.74 -7.08 6.26
C ASP A 81 7.47 -7.33 4.77
N TYR A 82 7.09 -6.29 4.08
CA TYR A 82 6.67 -6.31 2.68
C TYR A 82 7.12 -5.08 1.93
N ASP A 83 7.10 -5.16 0.62
CA ASP A 83 7.04 -4.00 -0.27
C ASP A 83 6.04 -4.23 -1.39
N TYR A 84 5.60 -3.14 -2.01
CA TYR A 84 4.66 -3.17 -3.12
C TYR A 84 4.84 -1.97 -4.03
N SER A 85 4.46 -2.15 -5.29
CA SER A 85 4.23 -1.07 -6.25
C SER A 85 2.80 -1.16 -6.77
N SER A 86 2.15 -0.02 -6.96
CA SER A 86 0.79 0.06 -7.50
C SER A 86 0.64 1.31 -8.35
N ALA A 87 0.11 1.14 -9.55
CA ALA A 87 -0.04 2.21 -10.52
C ALA A 87 -1.33 2.05 -11.35
N VAL A 88 -1.74 3.14 -12.02
CA VAL A 88 -2.81 3.11 -13.02
C VAL A 88 -2.33 2.42 -14.28
N PHE A 89 -1.11 2.73 -14.73
CA PHE A 89 -0.49 2.17 -15.92
C PHE A 89 0.52 1.09 -15.54
N GLU A 90 0.52 -0.01 -16.28
CA GLU A 90 1.46 -1.12 -16.05
C GLU A 90 2.92 -0.67 -16.15
N THR A 91 3.21 0.25 -17.06
CA THR A 91 4.55 0.80 -17.29
C THR A 91 5.10 1.65 -16.15
N ASP A 92 4.24 2.09 -15.25
CA ASP A 92 4.60 2.90 -14.09
C ASP A 92 4.89 2.05 -12.83
N LEU A 93 4.72 0.73 -12.93
CA LEU A 93 5.11 -0.17 -11.84
C LEU A 93 6.63 -0.22 -11.68
N ASP A 94 7.07 -0.25 -10.44
CA ASP A 94 8.44 -0.64 -10.13
C ASP A 94 8.69 -2.07 -10.63
N ALA A 95 9.94 -2.37 -10.99
CA ALA A 95 10.33 -3.71 -11.38
C ALA A 95 10.09 -4.72 -10.25
N ALA A 96 9.57 -5.90 -10.59
CA ALA A 96 9.20 -6.91 -9.61
C ALA A 96 10.38 -7.35 -8.72
N ASP A 97 11.57 -7.46 -9.30
CA ASP A 97 12.79 -7.79 -8.55
C ASP A 97 13.17 -6.69 -7.55
N ALA A 98 12.96 -5.42 -7.90
CA ALA A 98 13.21 -4.29 -6.99
C ALA A 98 12.24 -4.32 -5.80
N VAL A 99 10.95 -4.59 -6.04
CA VAL A 99 9.95 -4.76 -4.98
C VAL A 99 10.35 -5.91 -4.05
N GLY A 100 10.74 -7.06 -4.59
CA GLY A 100 11.20 -8.20 -3.79
C GLY A 100 12.42 -7.89 -2.93
N LYS A 101 13.46 -7.30 -3.52
CA LYS A 101 14.68 -6.89 -2.79
C LYS A 101 14.40 -5.85 -1.70
N ASN A 102 13.50 -4.90 -1.95
CA ASN A 102 13.08 -3.91 -0.96
C ASN A 102 12.31 -4.57 0.19
N ALA A 103 11.42 -5.52 -0.08
CA ALA A 103 10.73 -6.30 0.95
C ALA A 103 11.74 -7.01 1.86
N ALA A 104 12.73 -7.69 1.27
CA ALA A 104 13.79 -8.36 2.00
C ALA A 104 14.62 -7.40 2.87
N LYS A 105 15.09 -6.30 2.30
CA LYS A 105 15.84 -5.28 3.02
C LYS A 105 15.07 -4.79 4.25
N ARG A 106 13.79 -4.44 4.09
CA ARG A 106 12.94 -3.95 5.20
C ARG A 106 12.74 -5.00 6.29
N THR A 107 12.56 -6.26 5.89
CA THR A 107 12.41 -7.36 6.85
C THR A 107 13.68 -7.52 7.68
N LEU A 108 14.87 -7.48 7.05
CA LEU A 108 16.14 -7.58 7.75
C LEU A 108 16.41 -6.39 8.68
N GLU A 109 16.02 -5.19 8.28
CA GLU A 109 16.14 -3.97 9.10
C GLU A 109 15.33 -4.04 10.41
N ARG A 110 14.34 -4.94 10.50
CA ARG A 110 13.53 -5.15 11.70
C ARG A 110 14.15 -6.13 12.70
N LEU A 111 15.08 -6.96 12.25
CA LEU A 111 15.74 -7.93 13.12
C LEU A 111 16.47 -7.24 14.27
N GLY A 112 16.34 -7.79 15.47
CA GLY A 112 16.95 -7.23 16.67
C GLY A 112 16.21 -6.00 17.21
N ALA A 113 14.96 -5.77 16.81
CA ALA A 113 14.15 -4.70 17.36
C ALA A 113 13.99 -4.83 18.88
N SER A 114 14.07 -3.71 19.58
CA SER A 114 13.90 -3.65 21.01
C SER A 114 12.71 -2.76 21.38
N LYS A 115 12.06 -3.08 22.50
CA LYS A 115 10.94 -2.28 23.00
C LYS A 115 11.43 -0.93 23.51
N ALA A 116 10.91 0.16 22.96
CA ALA A 116 11.19 1.50 23.47
C ALA A 116 10.65 1.66 24.89
N LYS A 117 11.37 2.45 25.71
CA LYS A 117 10.89 2.83 27.05
C LYS A 117 9.65 3.74 26.93
N THR A 118 8.75 3.65 27.92
CA THR A 118 7.63 4.58 27.98
C THR A 118 8.15 6.02 28.22
N GLY A 119 7.70 6.95 27.37
CA GLY A 119 8.15 8.34 27.46
C GLY A 119 7.61 9.20 26.32
N LYS A 120 8.02 10.46 26.28
CA LYS A 120 7.77 11.37 25.17
C LYS A 120 8.99 11.42 24.29
N PHE A 121 8.83 11.11 23.02
CA PHE A 121 9.90 11.07 22.03
C PHE A 121 9.50 11.85 20.77
N PRO A 122 10.45 12.48 20.08
CA PRO A 122 10.21 12.90 18.69
C PRO A 122 10.00 11.65 17.83
N VAL A 123 8.99 11.70 16.94
CA VAL A 123 8.62 10.58 16.08
C VAL A 123 8.84 10.98 14.63
N ILE A 124 9.59 10.16 13.90
CA ILE A 124 9.73 10.25 12.45
C ILE A 124 8.80 9.21 11.82
N TYR A 125 7.90 9.66 10.95
CA TYR A 125 7.01 8.77 10.22
C TYR A 125 7.67 8.34 8.92
N ASP A 126 7.82 7.03 8.71
CA ASP A 126 8.21 6.48 7.42
C ASP A 126 7.21 6.89 6.33
N ARG A 127 7.69 7.08 5.09
CA ARG A 127 6.85 7.51 3.96
C ARG A 127 5.61 6.63 3.74
N ARG A 128 5.70 5.33 4.03
CA ARG A 128 4.57 4.38 3.89
C ARG A 128 3.41 4.69 4.82
N VAL A 129 3.71 5.25 5.98
CA VAL A 129 2.70 5.55 7.01
C VAL A 129 2.41 7.04 7.15
N ALA A 130 3.27 7.91 6.61
CA ALA A 130 3.10 9.36 6.71
C ALA A 130 1.76 9.86 6.12
N ALA A 131 1.29 9.25 5.04
CA ALA A 131 -0.01 9.55 4.44
C ALA A 131 -1.18 9.28 5.39
N SER A 132 -1.03 8.40 6.39
CA SER A 132 -2.07 8.11 7.38
C SER A 132 -2.40 9.32 8.26
N LEU A 133 -1.43 10.21 8.49
CA LEU A 133 -1.67 11.44 9.24
C LEU A 133 -2.63 12.36 8.49
N VAL A 134 -2.42 12.52 7.18
CA VAL A 134 -3.29 13.31 6.31
C VAL A 134 -4.67 12.68 6.22
N SER A 135 -4.73 11.35 6.04
CA SER A 135 -6.00 10.61 5.99
C SER A 135 -6.78 10.70 7.30
N THR A 136 -6.09 10.65 8.43
CA THR A 136 -6.71 10.82 9.76
C THR A 136 -7.29 12.22 9.92
N LEU A 137 -6.55 13.26 9.51
CA LEU A 137 -7.04 14.62 9.53
C LEU A 137 -8.26 14.79 8.60
N ALA A 138 -8.18 14.31 7.38
CA ALA A 138 -9.28 14.35 6.41
C ALA A 138 -10.55 13.66 6.95
N GLY A 139 -10.39 12.51 7.61
CA GLY A 139 -11.49 11.82 8.29
C GLY A 139 -12.06 12.61 9.47
N ALA A 140 -11.20 13.28 10.22
CA ALA A 140 -11.62 14.07 11.39
C ALA A 140 -12.38 15.35 11.03
N ILE A 141 -12.03 16.01 9.91
CA ILE A 141 -12.75 17.20 9.42
C ILE A 141 -13.98 16.86 8.58
N ASN A 142 -14.25 15.57 8.31
CA ASN A 142 -15.41 15.14 7.54
C ASN A 142 -16.70 15.56 8.23
N GLY A 143 -17.58 16.30 7.51
CA GLY A 143 -18.82 16.85 8.06
C GLY A 143 -19.74 15.80 8.69
N ALA A 144 -19.83 14.59 8.10
CA ALA A 144 -20.64 13.51 8.68
C ALA A 144 -20.05 12.98 9.99
N SER A 145 -18.72 12.93 10.12
CA SER A 145 -18.05 12.52 11.36
C SER A 145 -18.24 13.57 12.47
N VAL A 146 -18.18 14.84 12.10
CA VAL A 146 -18.45 15.95 13.01
C VAL A 146 -19.91 15.93 13.49
N ALA A 147 -20.86 15.82 12.55
CA ALA A 147 -22.30 15.79 12.85
C ALA A 147 -22.70 14.62 13.75
N ARG A 148 -22.11 13.43 13.56
CA ARG A 148 -22.32 12.25 14.42
C ARG A 148 -21.61 12.35 15.77
N GLY A 149 -20.78 13.35 16.00
CA GLY A 149 -20.01 13.50 17.23
C GLY A 149 -18.84 12.49 17.39
N THR A 150 -18.47 11.77 16.34
CA THR A 150 -17.41 10.76 16.38
C THR A 150 -16.02 11.33 16.13
N SER A 151 -15.92 12.56 15.64
CA SER A 151 -14.66 13.24 15.42
C SER A 151 -14.11 13.86 16.71
N PHE A 152 -12.79 13.74 16.91
CA PHE A 152 -12.10 14.49 17.99
C PHE A 152 -12.04 15.99 17.71
N LEU A 153 -12.34 16.44 16.48
CA LEU A 153 -12.42 17.85 16.08
C LEU A 153 -13.85 18.41 16.11
N LYS A 154 -14.85 17.67 16.59
CA LYS A 154 -16.26 18.07 16.53
C LYS A 154 -16.56 19.46 17.12
N ASP A 155 -15.79 19.88 18.14
CA ASP A 155 -15.98 21.14 18.83
C ASP A 155 -14.90 22.19 18.49
N GLN A 156 -14.15 21.97 17.40
CA GLN A 156 -12.98 22.80 17.05
C GLN A 156 -13.23 23.79 15.91
N LEU A 157 -14.45 23.84 15.34
CA LEU A 157 -14.77 24.77 14.26
C LEU A 157 -14.55 26.23 14.70
N GLY A 158 -13.73 26.97 13.97
CA GLY A 158 -13.38 28.36 14.25
C GLY A 158 -12.38 28.56 15.41
N LYS A 159 -11.85 27.50 16.00
CA LYS A 159 -10.79 27.59 17.03
C LYS A 159 -9.42 27.45 16.39
N LYS A 160 -8.40 28.09 17.00
CA LYS A 160 -6.98 27.98 16.62
C LYS A 160 -6.26 26.96 17.48
#